data_64dc7dd52fa883f1ae40af72d075dddf
#
_entry.id   64dc7dd52fa883f1ae40af72d075dddf
#
_cell.length_a   1.000
_cell.length_b   1.000
_cell.length_c   1.000
_cell.angle_alpha   90.00
_cell.angle_beta   90.00
_cell.angle_gamma   90.00
#
_symmetry.space_group_name_H-M   'P 1'
#
loop_
_entity.id
_entity.type
_entity.pdbx_description
1 polymer ?
#
loop_
_entity_poly.entity_id
_entity_poly.type
_entity_poly.pdbx_seq_one_letter_code
_entity_poly.pdbx_strand_id
1 'polypeptide(L)'
;MGLIRVWCRRYLQLPAYGLIPYDQRLVAFPAWAQQLEMESNGKSVDRQGHTLQLPAGPLIWGAVGTSAQHSFFQWLHQSVDITPIDILVAMKPPAGLDDQVWHDHHKLLAINAVAQAEALALGAPNMAEPHRHFQGNRPSVLISWDQTTPYALGRLLALSLIHI
;
A
#
# COMPACT_ATOMS: atom_id res chain seq x y z
N MET A 1 3.26 8.38 5.91
CA MET A 1 2.96 7.88 4.55
C MET A 1 3.39 8.89 3.49
N GLY A 2 2.84 10.06 3.45
CA GLY A 2 3.05 11.02 2.39
C GLY A 2 4.50 11.40 2.14
N LEU A 3 5.30 11.76 3.16
CA LEU A 3 6.72 12.08 2.99
C LEU A 3 7.52 10.90 2.39
N ILE A 4 7.18 9.65 2.73
CA ILE A 4 7.80 8.45 2.15
C ILE A 4 7.49 8.38 0.66
N ARG A 5 6.26 8.67 0.23
CA ARG A 5 5.88 8.69 -1.19
C ARG A 5 6.65 9.76 -1.96
N VAL A 6 6.76 10.97 -1.41
CA VAL A 6 7.58 12.04 -2.00
C VAL A 6 9.03 11.61 -2.13
N TRP A 7 9.59 11.00 -1.09
CA TRP A 7 10.95 10.47 -1.11
C TRP A 7 11.13 9.41 -2.21
N CYS A 8 10.28 8.40 -2.23
CA CYS A 8 10.31 7.33 -3.24
C CYS A 8 10.21 7.90 -4.65
N ARG A 9 9.31 8.86 -4.86
CA ARG A 9 9.08 9.45 -6.19
C ARG A 9 10.21 10.35 -6.66
N ARG A 10 10.71 11.22 -5.79
CA ARG A 10 11.68 12.25 -6.17
C ARG A 10 13.14 11.77 -6.14
N TYR A 11 13.48 11.01 -5.12
CA TYR A 11 14.88 10.63 -4.89
C TYR A 11 15.20 9.22 -5.35
N LEU A 12 14.27 8.28 -5.18
CA LEU A 12 14.45 6.91 -5.68
C LEU A 12 13.89 6.71 -7.09
N GLN A 13 13.24 7.73 -7.67
CA GLN A 13 12.66 7.74 -9.02
C GLN A 13 11.65 6.62 -9.26
N LEU A 14 10.98 6.14 -8.21
CA LEU A 14 9.97 5.11 -8.29
C LEU A 14 8.63 5.74 -8.74
N PRO A 15 8.12 5.39 -9.92
CA PRO A 15 7.01 6.13 -10.53
C PRO A 15 5.65 5.80 -9.94
N ALA A 16 5.51 4.67 -9.26
CA ALA A 16 4.25 4.17 -8.72
C ALA A 16 4.33 3.87 -7.22
N TYR A 17 3.17 3.86 -6.56
CA TYR A 17 3.03 3.54 -5.14
C TYR A 17 1.71 2.80 -4.90
N GLY A 18 1.75 1.65 -4.26
CA GLY A 18 0.58 0.82 -4.03
C GLY A 18 -0.04 1.02 -2.64
N LEU A 19 -1.37 0.88 -2.56
CA LEU A 19 -2.14 0.89 -1.32
C LEU A 19 -2.94 -0.40 -1.22
N ILE A 20 -2.64 -1.23 -0.23
CA ILE A 20 -3.19 -2.58 -0.10
C ILE A 20 -3.89 -2.72 1.25
N PRO A 21 -5.15 -2.29 1.36
CA PRO A 21 -5.90 -2.48 2.59
C PRO A 21 -6.34 -3.94 2.78
N TYR A 22 -6.00 -4.53 3.90
CA TYR A 22 -6.52 -5.80 4.38
C TYR A 22 -7.75 -5.56 5.27
N ASP A 23 -8.69 -4.81 4.72
CA ASP A 23 -9.99 -4.51 5.33
C ASP A 23 -10.98 -4.14 4.22
N GLN A 24 -12.03 -4.94 4.05
CA GLN A 24 -13.04 -4.73 3.01
C GLN A 24 -13.74 -3.36 3.13
N ARG A 25 -13.86 -2.81 4.34
CA ARG A 25 -14.43 -1.47 4.56
C ARG A 25 -13.60 -0.34 3.93
N LEU A 26 -12.34 -0.63 3.62
CA LEU A 26 -11.42 0.29 2.96
C LEU A 26 -11.32 0.04 1.44
N VAL A 27 -12.26 -0.69 0.84
CA VAL A 27 -12.23 -1.01 -0.60
C VAL A 27 -12.14 0.23 -1.49
N ALA A 28 -12.77 1.32 -1.10
CA ALA A 28 -12.72 2.60 -1.82
C ALA A 28 -11.48 3.47 -1.50
N PHE A 29 -10.69 3.10 -0.48
CA PHE A 29 -9.56 3.91 -0.03
C PHE A 29 -8.46 4.08 -1.09
N PRO A 30 -8.04 3.03 -1.84
CA PRO A 30 -7.07 3.21 -2.92
C PRO A 30 -7.56 4.17 -4.02
N ALA A 31 -8.82 4.05 -4.45
CA ALA A 31 -9.39 4.93 -5.46
C ALA A 31 -9.53 6.38 -4.97
N TRP A 32 -9.92 6.58 -3.71
CA TRP A 32 -9.95 7.91 -3.09
C TRP A 32 -8.55 8.53 -3.05
N ALA A 33 -7.55 7.77 -2.61
CA ALA A 33 -6.17 8.26 -2.53
C ALA A 33 -5.59 8.52 -3.94
N GLN A 34 -5.98 7.71 -4.92
CA GLN A 34 -5.62 7.91 -6.33
C GLN A 34 -6.13 9.27 -6.83
N GLN A 35 -7.40 9.59 -6.62
CA GLN A 35 -7.96 10.88 -6.98
C GLN A 35 -7.27 12.02 -6.23
N LEU A 36 -7.10 11.90 -4.93
CA LEU A 36 -6.45 12.91 -4.09
C LEU A 36 -5.04 13.26 -4.59
N GLU A 37 -4.20 12.25 -4.79
CA GLU A 37 -2.80 12.45 -5.17
C GLU A 37 -2.65 12.84 -6.65
N MET A 38 -3.30 12.10 -7.55
CA MET A 38 -3.07 12.28 -8.98
C MET A 38 -3.78 13.49 -9.55
N GLU A 39 -4.95 13.87 -9.03
CA GLU A 39 -5.64 15.09 -9.41
C GLU A 39 -4.98 16.32 -8.78
N SER A 40 -4.67 16.28 -7.49
CA SER A 40 -4.09 17.42 -6.76
C SER A 40 -2.63 17.65 -7.13
N ASN A 41 -1.81 16.61 -7.14
CA ASN A 41 -0.37 16.66 -7.34
C ASN A 41 0.08 16.26 -8.75
N GLY A 42 -0.84 15.88 -9.65
CA GLY A 42 -0.52 15.54 -11.04
C GLY A 42 -0.24 16.74 -11.94
N LYS A 43 0.59 17.67 -11.46
CA LYS A 43 0.90 18.92 -12.13
C LYS A 43 2.33 18.90 -12.67
N SER A 44 2.54 19.61 -13.77
CA SER A 44 3.86 19.82 -14.39
C SER A 44 4.49 21.17 -14.04
N VAL A 45 3.75 22.03 -13.34
CA VAL A 45 4.19 23.37 -12.96
C VAL A 45 3.89 23.63 -11.47
N ASP A 46 4.65 24.55 -10.87
CA ASP A 46 4.41 25.06 -9.52
C ASP A 46 3.29 26.14 -9.52
N ARG A 47 3.00 26.73 -8.34
CA ARG A 47 2.00 27.78 -8.18
C ARG A 47 2.34 29.06 -8.93
N GLN A 48 3.59 29.30 -9.27
CA GLN A 48 4.09 30.45 -10.02
C GLN A 48 4.15 30.19 -11.53
N GLY A 49 3.80 28.97 -11.98
CA GLY A 49 3.82 28.56 -13.37
C GLY A 49 5.19 28.08 -13.88
N HIS A 50 6.18 27.90 -13.02
CA HIS A 50 7.47 27.36 -13.41
C HIS A 50 7.38 25.84 -13.59
N THR A 51 8.02 25.32 -14.63
CA THR A 51 8.10 23.88 -14.89
C THR A 51 8.81 23.16 -13.73
N LEU A 52 8.20 22.09 -13.23
CA LEU A 52 8.80 21.27 -12.19
C LEU A 52 10.01 20.50 -12.73
N GLN A 53 11.12 20.58 -12.02
CA GLN A 53 12.33 19.82 -12.34
C GLN A 53 12.25 18.35 -11.87
N LEU A 54 11.41 18.08 -10.89
CA LEU A 54 11.16 16.74 -10.32
C LEU A 54 9.65 16.46 -10.30
N PRO A 55 9.24 15.20 -10.49
CA PRO A 55 7.82 14.84 -10.42
C PRO A 55 7.17 15.21 -9.09
N ALA A 56 5.93 15.67 -9.12
CA ALA A 56 5.20 16.10 -7.94
C ALA A 56 4.76 14.89 -7.07
N GLY A 57 4.17 13.85 -7.68
CA GLY A 57 3.67 12.68 -6.98
C GLY A 57 3.81 11.39 -7.80
N PRO A 58 3.66 10.22 -7.16
CA PRO A 58 3.63 8.93 -7.83
C PRO A 58 2.25 8.64 -8.42
N LEU A 59 2.19 7.66 -9.33
CA LEU A 59 0.94 7.00 -9.69
C LEU A 59 0.47 6.17 -8.51
N ILE A 60 -0.71 6.49 -7.97
CA ILE A 60 -1.33 5.74 -6.86
C ILE A 60 -2.26 4.67 -7.43
N TRP A 61 -2.18 3.46 -6.89
CA TRP A 61 -3.01 2.34 -7.27
C TRP A 61 -3.15 1.33 -6.12
N GLY A 62 -4.01 0.37 -6.25
CA GLY A 62 -4.15 -0.70 -5.26
C GLY A 62 -5.53 -1.33 -5.25
N ALA A 63 -5.67 -2.34 -4.42
CA ALA A 63 -6.90 -3.08 -4.20
C ALA A 63 -6.88 -3.75 -2.82
N VAL A 64 -8.01 -4.30 -2.40
CA VAL A 64 -8.12 -5.04 -1.14
C VAL A 64 -7.18 -6.25 -1.14
N GLY A 65 -6.47 -6.46 -0.03
CA GLY A 65 -5.32 -7.32 0.11
C GLY A 65 -5.48 -8.76 -0.37
N THR A 66 -6.52 -9.48 0.06
CA THR A 66 -6.73 -10.87 -0.36
C THR A 66 -7.01 -11.00 -1.86
N SER A 67 -7.84 -10.12 -2.43
CA SER A 67 -8.09 -10.09 -3.87
C SER A 67 -6.85 -9.67 -4.66
N ALA A 68 -6.10 -8.72 -4.14
CA ALA A 68 -4.86 -8.22 -4.73
C ALA A 68 -3.81 -9.32 -4.89
N GLN A 69 -3.71 -10.26 -3.93
CA GLN A 69 -2.77 -11.39 -3.99
C GLN A 69 -2.96 -12.23 -5.27
N HIS A 70 -4.19 -12.38 -5.73
CA HIS A 70 -4.54 -13.14 -6.94
C HIS A 70 -4.55 -12.28 -8.22
N SER A 71 -4.24 -11.01 -8.12
CA SER A 71 -4.25 -10.07 -9.24
C SER A 71 -2.85 -9.61 -9.63
N PHE A 72 -2.12 -8.97 -8.74
CA PHE A 72 -0.87 -8.29 -9.08
C PHE A 72 0.31 -8.53 -8.12
N PHE A 73 0.16 -9.36 -7.08
CA PHE A 73 1.27 -9.64 -6.16
C PHE A 73 2.43 -10.37 -6.83
N GLN A 74 2.14 -11.20 -7.84
CA GLN A 74 3.19 -11.81 -8.67
C GLN A 74 4.13 -10.74 -9.24
N TRP A 75 3.57 -9.65 -9.77
CA TRP A 75 4.34 -8.53 -10.29
C TRP A 75 5.12 -7.79 -9.19
N LEU A 76 4.51 -7.57 -8.03
CA LEU A 76 5.18 -6.94 -6.88
C LEU A 76 6.42 -7.72 -6.44
N HIS A 77 6.35 -9.06 -6.45
CA HIS A 77 7.44 -9.93 -6.02
C HIS A 77 8.54 -10.08 -7.08
N GLN A 78 8.20 -10.19 -8.36
CA GLN A 78 9.13 -10.67 -9.40
C GLN A 78 9.41 -9.69 -10.53
N SER A 79 8.67 -8.58 -10.65
CA SER A 79 8.96 -7.59 -11.69
C SER A 79 10.37 -7.02 -11.55
N VAL A 80 10.95 -6.60 -12.66
CA VAL A 80 12.18 -5.77 -12.67
C VAL A 80 11.89 -4.38 -12.09
N ASP A 81 10.66 -3.88 -12.27
CA ASP A 81 10.22 -2.62 -11.67
C ASP A 81 9.94 -2.80 -10.18
N ILE A 82 10.30 -1.79 -9.41
CA ILE A 82 10.06 -1.75 -7.97
C ILE A 82 8.94 -0.75 -7.69
N THR A 83 7.90 -1.22 -7.00
CA THR A 83 6.82 -0.36 -6.50
C THR A 83 6.72 -0.48 -4.99
N PRO A 84 6.99 0.60 -4.24
CA PRO A 84 6.72 0.64 -2.82
C PRO A 84 5.21 0.50 -2.55
N ILE A 85 4.86 -0.17 -1.46
CA ILE A 85 3.47 -0.32 -1.07
C ILE A 85 3.23 -0.04 0.42
N ASP A 86 2.04 0.46 0.74
CA ASP A 86 1.52 0.47 2.10
C ASP A 86 0.53 -0.69 2.27
N ILE A 87 0.80 -1.57 3.21
CA ILE A 87 -0.10 -2.64 3.64
C ILE A 87 -0.84 -2.12 4.87
N LEU A 88 -2.17 -2.04 4.78
CA LEU A 88 -3.02 -1.42 5.79
C LEU A 88 -3.86 -2.51 6.46
N VAL A 89 -3.77 -2.66 7.79
CA VAL A 89 -4.48 -3.74 8.49
C VAL A 89 -4.97 -3.33 9.89
N ALA A 90 -6.24 -3.61 10.18
CA ALA A 90 -6.75 -3.59 11.54
C ALA A 90 -6.37 -4.88 12.25
N MET A 91 -6.04 -4.81 13.54
CA MET A 91 -5.65 -5.99 14.33
C MET A 91 -6.86 -6.69 14.98
N LYS A 92 -8.02 -6.02 15.04
CA LYS A 92 -9.27 -6.57 15.57
C LYS A 92 -10.39 -6.56 14.53
N PRO A 93 -11.32 -7.51 14.59
CA PRO A 93 -12.50 -7.53 13.72
C PRO A 93 -13.38 -6.29 13.91
N PRO A 94 -14.32 -6.03 12.99
CA PRO A 94 -15.32 -4.98 13.16
C PRO A 94 -16.09 -5.12 14.48
N ALA A 95 -16.44 -3.99 15.10
CA ALA A 95 -17.29 -3.99 16.30
C ALA A 95 -18.65 -4.66 15.99
N GLY A 96 -19.16 -5.44 16.93
CA GLY A 96 -20.43 -6.17 16.78
C GLY A 96 -20.31 -7.50 16.04
N LEU A 97 -19.10 -7.92 15.67
CA LEU A 97 -18.82 -9.26 15.13
C LEU A 97 -18.05 -10.06 16.19
N ASP A 98 -18.75 -10.45 17.27
CA ASP A 98 -18.14 -11.07 18.45
C ASP A 98 -18.10 -12.61 18.36
N ASP A 99 -18.58 -13.18 17.26
CA ASP A 99 -18.50 -14.63 17.00
C ASP A 99 -17.04 -15.06 16.75
N GLN A 100 -16.68 -16.21 17.31
CA GLN A 100 -15.35 -16.81 17.17
C GLN A 100 -14.93 -16.99 15.70
N VAL A 101 -15.86 -17.32 14.82
CA VAL A 101 -15.61 -17.49 13.39
C VAL A 101 -15.07 -16.19 12.76
N TRP A 102 -15.66 -15.03 13.13
CA TRP A 102 -15.19 -13.74 12.65
C TRP A 102 -13.82 -13.37 13.21
N HIS A 103 -13.56 -13.71 14.46
CA HIS A 103 -12.23 -13.52 15.06
C HIS A 103 -11.17 -14.35 14.34
N ASP A 104 -11.47 -15.62 14.03
CA ASP A 104 -10.54 -16.51 13.33
C ASP A 104 -10.30 -16.06 11.89
N HIS A 105 -11.34 -15.67 11.15
CA HIS A 105 -11.19 -15.11 9.81
C HIS A 105 -10.37 -13.82 9.80
N HIS A 106 -10.62 -12.92 10.75
CA HIS A 106 -9.87 -11.68 10.88
C HIS A 106 -8.40 -11.91 11.22
N LYS A 107 -8.14 -12.87 12.10
CA LYS A 107 -6.78 -13.29 12.45
C LYS A 107 -6.02 -13.81 11.22
N LEU A 108 -6.67 -14.64 10.40
CA LEU A 108 -6.09 -15.11 9.14
C LEU A 108 -5.82 -13.96 8.17
N LEU A 109 -6.72 -12.99 8.09
CA LEU A 109 -6.55 -11.79 7.27
C LEU A 109 -5.32 -10.98 7.71
N ALA A 110 -5.16 -10.74 9.02
CA ALA A 110 -4.03 -10.03 9.57
C ALA A 110 -2.70 -10.80 9.37
N ILE A 111 -2.72 -12.13 9.56
CA ILE A 111 -1.57 -13.00 9.28
C ILE A 111 -1.15 -12.88 7.81
N ASN A 112 -2.10 -12.91 6.88
CA ASN A 112 -1.80 -12.74 5.45
C ASN A 112 -1.14 -11.39 5.16
N ALA A 113 -1.62 -10.30 5.78
CA ALA A 113 -1.02 -8.98 5.61
C ALA A 113 0.45 -8.94 6.05
N VAL A 114 0.74 -9.50 7.23
CA VAL A 114 2.10 -9.57 7.78
C VAL A 114 2.98 -10.49 6.93
N ALA A 115 2.49 -11.67 6.57
CA ALA A 115 3.22 -12.63 5.75
C ALA A 115 3.61 -12.06 4.37
N GLN A 116 2.72 -11.26 3.75
CA GLN A 116 3.05 -10.60 2.49
C GLN A 116 4.12 -9.52 2.67
N ALA A 117 4.08 -8.75 3.76
CA ALA A 117 5.14 -7.79 4.06
C ALA A 117 6.50 -8.47 4.25
N GLU A 118 6.51 -9.58 4.99
CA GLU A 118 7.71 -10.40 5.21
C GLU A 118 8.22 -11.02 3.90
N ALA A 119 7.34 -11.62 3.12
CA ALA A 119 7.71 -12.24 1.83
C ALA A 119 8.28 -11.21 0.84
N LEU A 120 7.74 -9.99 0.80
CA LEU A 120 8.27 -8.90 0.00
C LEU A 120 9.66 -8.47 0.47
N ALA A 121 9.90 -8.44 1.78
CA ALA A 121 11.18 -8.05 2.35
C ALA A 121 12.26 -9.13 2.13
N LEU A 122 11.96 -10.37 2.46
CA LEU A 122 12.93 -11.47 2.49
C LEU A 122 13.08 -12.19 1.15
N GLY A 123 11.99 -12.30 0.37
CA GLY A 123 11.95 -13.10 -0.83
C GLY A 123 11.99 -14.61 -0.54
N ALA A 124 12.18 -15.38 -1.60
CA ALA A 124 12.36 -16.83 -1.54
C ALA A 124 13.29 -17.25 -2.70
N PRO A 125 14.59 -17.42 -2.43
CA PRO A 125 15.53 -17.78 -3.48
C PRO A 125 15.27 -19.20 -3.99
N ASN A 126 15.22 -19.35 -5.33
CA ASN A 126 15.12 -20.64 -5.99
C ASN A 126 16.06 -20.66 -7.20
N MET A 127 17.27 -21.19 -7.00
CA MET A 127 18.29 -21.24 -8.05
C MET A 127 18.08 -22.40 -9.03
N ALA A 128 17.32 -23.43 -8.63
CA ALA A 128 17.00 -24.57 -9.50
C ALA A 128 15.92 -24.22 -10.52
N GLU A 129 14.98 -23.37 -10.15
CA GLU A 129 13.89 -22.91 -11.00
C GLU A 129 13.83 -21.38 -11.00
N PRO A 130 14.63 -20.68 -11.81
CA PRO A 130 14.76 -19.21 -11.77
C PRO A 130 13.45 -18.45 -11.93
N HIS A 131 12.48 -18.99 -12.63
CA HIS A 131 11.14 -18.39 -12.79
C HIS A 131 10.31 -18.40 -11.49
N ARG A 132 10.73 -19.16 -10.48
CA ARG A 132 10.15 -19.22 -9.13
C ARG A 132 10.98 -18.46 -8.09
N HIS A 133 12.02 -17.77 -8.52
CA HIS A 133 12.87 -17.00 -7.63
C HIS A 133 12.19 -15.68 -7.26
N PHE A 134 12.06 -15.41 -5.97
CA PHE A 134 11.61 -14.14 -5.42
C PHE A 134 12.81 -13.43 -4.80
N GLN A 135 13.18 -12.28 -5.34
CA GLN A 135 14.39 -11.56 -4.94
C GLN A 135 14.35 -11.03 -3.51
N GLY A 136 13.14 -10.70 -3.00
CA GLY A 136 13.00 -9.91 -1.79
C GLY A 136 13.43 -8.46 -1.98
N ASN A 137 13.71 -7.77 -0.88
CA ASN A 137 14.07 -6.35 -0.85
C ASN A 137 13.05 -5.46 -1.60
N ARG A 138 11.77 -5.82 -1.54
CA ARG A 138 10.65 -5.07 -2.09
C ARG A 138 10.12 -4.13 -1.01
N PRO A 139 10.21 -2.80 -1.21
CA PRO A 139 9.87 -1.86 -0.16
C PRO A 139 8.38 -1.88 0.18
N SER A 140 8.07 -2.14 1.43
CA SER A 140 6.71 -2.09 1.95
C SER A 140 6.67 -1.46 3.34
N VAL A 141 5.56 -0.81 3.67
CA VAL A 141 5.27 -0.29 5.00
C VAL A 141 4.01 -0.97 5.51
N LEU A 142 4.11 -1.68 6.63
CA LEU A 142 2.96 -2.24 7.31
C LEU A 142 2.41 -1.21 8.30
N ILE A 143 1.19 -0.75 8.05
CA ILE A 143 0.47 0.19 8.92
C ILE A 143 -0.66 -0.55 9.58
N SER A 144 -0.57 -0.70 10.89
CA SER A 144 -1.56 -1.37 11.70
C SER A 144 -2.21 -0.45 12.72
N TRP A 145 -3.46 -0.73 13.05
CA TRP A 145 -4.22 -0.09 14.11
C TRP A 145 -5.12 -1.10 14.80
N ASP A 146 -5.65 -0.74 15.94
CA ASP A 146 -6.43 -1.67 16.77
C ASP A 146 -7.70 -2.14 16.04
N GLN A 147 -8.61 -1.21 15.71
CA GLN A 147 -9.88 -1.51 15.06
C GLN A 147 -10.26 -0.38 14.09
N THR A 148 -10.87 -0.72 12.95
CA THR A 148 -11.33 0.28 11.98
C THR A 148 -12.60 0.96 12.49
N THR A 149 -12.43 2.15 13.00
CA THR A 149 -13.47 3.07 13.47
C THR A 149 -13.46 4.34 12.63
N PRO A 150 -14.49 5.20 12.69
CA PRO A 150 -14.44 6.51 12.05
C PRO A 150 -13.23 7.35 12.48
N TYR A 151 -12.83 7.25 13.75
CA TYR A 151 -11.64 7.92 14.27
C TYR A 151 -10.34 7.36 13.64
N ALA A 152 -10.20 6.04 13.56
CA ALA A 152 -9.05 5.40 12.93
C ALA A 152 -8.98 5.75 11.43
N LEU A 153 -10.13 5.78 10.73
CA LEU A 153 -10.19 6.22 9.35
C LEU A 153 -9.75 7.68 9.21
N GLY A 154 -10.25 8.59 10.06
CA GLY A 154 -9.83 9.99 10.05
C GLY A 154 -8.32 10.17 10.22
N ARG A 155 -7.70 9.40 11.13
CA ARG A 155 -6.23 9.37 11.29
C ARG A 155 -5.52 8.84 10.05
N LEU A 156 -6.04 7.80 9.41
CA LEU A 156 -5.48 7.24 8.18
C LEU A 156 -5.55 8.26 7.03
N LEU A 157 -6.68 8.96 6.90
CA LEU A 157 -6.84 10.05 5.94
C LEU A 157 -5.80 11.16 6.20
N ALA A 158 -5.70 11.64 7.44
CA ALA A 158 -4.73 12.67 7.81
C ALA A 158 -3.27 12.23 7.56
N LEU A 159 -2.94 10.96 7.83
CA LEU A 159 -1.61 10.40 7.58
C LEU A 159 -1.31 10.31 6.07
N SER A 160 -2.34 10.13 5.24
CA SER A 160 -2.22 10.05 3.78
C SER A 160 -2.17 11.43 3.13
N LEU A 161 -2.79 12.43 3.75
CA LEU A 161 -2.77 13.80 3.29
C LEU A 161 -1.41 14.42 3.59
N ILE A 162 -0.71 14.83 2.55
CA ILE A 162 0.37 15.80 2.69
C ILE A 162 -0.18 17.11 2.17
N HIS A 163 -0.29 18.05 3.06
CA HIS A 163 -0.49 19.43 2.66
C HIS A 163 0.86 20.00 2.23
N ILE A 164 1.01 20.10 0.97
CA ILE A 164 2.15 20.79 0.34
C ILE A 164 1.72 22.21 0.03
#